data_65337f30f083fd315d226d7586d22821
#
_entry.id   65337f30f083fd315d226d7586d22821
#
_cell.length_a   1.000
_cell.length_b   1.000
_cell.length_c   1.000
_cell.angle_alpha   90.00
_cell.angle_beta   90.00
_cell.angle_gamma   90.00
#
_symmetry.space_group_name_H-M   'P 1'
#
loop_
_entity.id
_entity.type
_entity.pdbx_description
1 polymer ?
#
loop_
_entity_poly.entity_id
_entity_poly.type
_entity_poly.pdbx_seq_one_letter_code
_entity_poly.pdbx_strand_id
1 'polypeptide(L)'
;MTRSAEDTLAIQAVVVLYGFLVDDREWDRFDQVFTEDAVVDFRDLSAEPPRGLAPIVGRAEIVRQFRDVLTHPYQHMLVNHVIEDVSADEVVVRSKALLPLPGGSVADIVYHDTVVRTPDGWRISRKSTKRYNFDPPAVWGAEQARIWASRGAQFT
;
A
#
# COMPACT_ATOMS: atom_id res chain seq x y z
N MET A 1 4.08 -22.89 11.81
CA MET A 1 2.96 -22.72 12.78
C MET A 1 1.79 -22.13 12.02
N THR A 2 0.57 -22.56 12.30
CA THR A 2 -0.62 -21.99 11.64
C THR A 2 -1.04 -20.74 12.40
N ARG A 3 -1.10 -19.59 11.72
CA ARG A 3 -1.61 -18.32 12.27
C ARG A 3 -3.05 -18.48 12.75
N SER A 4 -3.40 -17.88 13.89
CA SER A 4 -4.77 -17.89 14.41
C SER A 4 -5.71 -17.03 13.54
N ALA A 5 -7.00 -17.29 13.62
CA ALA A 5 -8.01 -16.46 12.98
C ALA A 5 -8.02 -15.03 13.57
N GLU A 6 -7.79 -14.91 14.88
CA GLU A 6 -7.69 -13.63 15.58
C GLU A 6 -6.53 -12.79 15.05
N ASP A 7 -5.34 -13.39 14.93
CA ASP A 7 -4.18 -12.70 14.33
C ASP A 7 -4.45 -12.30 12.88
N THR A 8 -5.10 -13.17 12.10
CA THR A 8 -5.45 -12.85 10.72
C THR A 8 -6.33 -11.61 10.64
N LEU A 9 -7.36 -11.52 11.48
CA LEU A 9 -8.25 -10.36 11.54
C LEU A 9 -7.52 -9.10 12.03
N ALA A 10 -6.65 -9.23 13.05
CA ALA A 10 -5.88 -8.11 13.58
C ALA A 10 -4.89 -7.55 12.54
N ILE A 11 -4.22 -8.43 11.78
CA ILE A 11 -3.32 -8.03 10.69
C ILE A 11 -4.10 -7.31 9.57
N GLN A 12 -5.25 -7.84 9.17
CA GLN A 12 -6.08 -7.17 8.17
C GLN A 12 -6.59 -5.82 8.68
N ALA A 13 -6.99 -5.74 9.95
CA ALA A 13 -7.47 -4.50 10.54
C ALA A 13 -6.42 -3.39 10.53
N VAL A 14 -5.17 -3.69 10.89
CA VAL A 14 -4.10 -2.67 10.88
C VAL A 14 -3.78 -2.17 9.47
N VAL A 15 -3.79 -3.06 8.48
CA VAL A 15 -3.56 -2.68 7.07
C VAL A 15 -4.68 -1.80 6.54
N VAL A 16 -5.93 -2.12 6.86
CA VAL A 16 -7.10 -1.32 6.45
C VAL A 16 -7.15 0.01 7.20
N LEU A 17 -6.84 0.02 8.49
CA LEU A 17 -6.84 1.23 9.32
C LEU A 17 -5.88 2.30 8.76
N TYR A 18 -4.75 1.89 8.19
CA TYR A 18 -3.84 2.83 7.51
C TYR A 18 -4.57 3.72 6.50
N GLY A 19 -5.40 3.15 5.63
CA GLY A 19 -6.15 3.91 4.62
C GLY A 19 -7.07 4.94 5.27
N PHE A 20 -7.86 4.54 6.25
CA PHE A 20 -8.76 5.43 6.97
C PHE A 20 -8.02 6.57 7.67
N LEU A 21 -6.93 6.28 8.40
CA LEU A 21 -6.19 7.33 9.11
C LEU A 21 -5.58 8.37 8.18
N VAL A 22 -5.11 7.95 6.99
CA VAL A 22 -4.61 8.89 5.98
C VAL A 22 -5.74 9.72 5.37
N ASP A 23 -6.84 9.07 4.97
CA ASP A 23 -7.97 9.74 4.31
C ASP A 23 -8.65 10.76 5.24
N ASP A 24 -8.81 10.40 6.51
CA ASP A 24 -9.43 11.23 7.54
C ASP A 24 -8.44 12.19 8.23
N ARG A 25 -7.13 12.09 7.87
CA ARG A 25 -6.05 12.92 8.43
C ARG A 25 -5.88 12.76 9.94
N GLU A 26 -6.11 11.57 10.44
CA GLU A 26 -5.98 11.22 11.85
C GLU A 26 -4.52 10.89 12.24
N TRP A 27 -3.63 11.85 12.03
CA TRP A 27 -2.18 11.67 12.19
C TRP A 27 -1.77 11.27 13.61
N ASP A 28 -2.52 11.70 14.62
CA ASP A 28 -2.25 11.40 16.03
C ASP A 28 -2.45 9.92 16.37
N ARG A 29 -3.09 9.14 15.48
CA ARG A 29 -3.36 7.72 15.65
C ARG A 29 -2.42 6.81 14.86
N PHE A 30 -1.37 7.35 14.26
CA PHE A 30 -0.43 6.56 13.47
C PHE A 30 0.35 5.53 14.30
N ASP A 31 0.39 5.67 15.62
CA ASP A 31 0.89 4.66 16.56
C ASP A 31 0.08 3.37 16.57
N GLN A 32 -1.21 3.43 16.17
CA GLN A 32 -2.05 2.25 16.00
C GLN A 32 -1.73 1.46 14.73
N VAL A 33 -1.02 2.05 13.79
CA VAL A 33 -0.71 1.45 12.49
C VAL A 33 0.78 1.15 12.34
N PHE A 34 1.66 2.08 12.71
CA PHE A 34 3.10 1.98 12.47
C PHE A 34 3.89 1.71 13.74
N THR A 35 4.96 0.91 13.62
CA THR A 35 6.01 0.86 14.65
C THR A 35 6.69 2.23 14.78
N GLU A 36 7.41 2.47 15.87
CA GLU A 36 8.13 3.72 16.08
C GLU A 36 9.22 3.97 15.01
N ASP A 37 9.88 2.91 14.60
CA ASP A 37 10.97 2.87 13.61
C ASP A 37 10.51 2.55 12.20
N ALA A 38 9.21 2.57 11.93
CA ALA A 38 8.64 2.18 10.64
C ALA A 38 9.28 2.89 9.45
N VAL A 39 9.32 2.19 8.32
CA VAL A 39 9.84 2.72 7.05
C VAL A 39 8.75 2.72 6.00
N VAL A 40 8.54 3.87 5.37
CA VAL A 40 7.67 4.01 4.19
C VAL A 40 8.53 4.28 2.96
N ASP A 41 8.42 3.43 1.95
CA ASP A 41 9.22 3.49 0.72
C ASP A 41 8.31 3.42 -0.51
N PHE A 42 8.01 4.57 -1.09
CA PHE A 42 7.15 4.68 -2.27
C PHE A 42 7.94 4.84 -3.58
N ARG A 43 9.22 4.53 -3.56
CA ARG A 43 10.01 4.55 -4.79
C ARG A 43 9.56 3.46 -5.75
N ASP A 44 9.71 3.72 -7.03
CA ASP A 44 9.65 2.69 -8.05
C ASP A 44 10.92 1.84 -7.98
N LEU A 45 10.81 0.71 -7.30
CA LEU A 45 11.91 -0.25 -7.12
C LEU A 45 12.15 -1.11 -8.37
N SER A 46 11.32 -1.00 -9.40
CA SER A 46 11.55 -1.67 -10.70
C SER A 46 12.52 -0.89 -11.59
N ALA A 47 12.78 0.37 -11.28
CA ALA A 47 13.76 1.20 -11.99
C ALA A 47 15.17 1.01 -11.41
N GLU A 48 16.20 1.10 -12.25
CA GLU A 48 17.60 1.06 -11.84
C GLU A 48 18.30 2.37 -12.23
N PRO A 49 18.69 3.24 -11.29
CA PRO A 49 18.41 3.17 -9.84
C PRO A 49 16.94 3.43 -9.51
N PRO A 50 16.47 3.02 -8.32
CA PRO A 50 15.10 3.27 -7.86
C PRO A 50 14.72 4.77 -7.93
N ARG A 51 13.52 5.06 -8.44
CA ARG A 51 13.04 6.44 -8.67
C ARG A 51 11.96 6.83 -7.68
N GLY A 52 11.97 8.09 -7.26
CA GLY A 52 10.99 8.67 -6.35
C GLY A 52 11.64 9.30 -5.13
N LEU A 53 10.81 9.64 -4.14
CA LEU A 53 11.27 10.21 -2.87
C LEU A 53 12.06 9.17 -2.08
N ALA A 54 13.12 9.63 -1.38
CA ALA A 54 13.85 8.76 -0.46
C ALA A 54 12.90 8.12 0.57
N PRO A 55 13.24 6.93 1.08
CA PRO A 55 12.43 6.30 2.13
C PRO A 55 12.27 7.22 3.34
N ILE A 56 11.07 7.26 3.89
CA ILE A 56 10.73 8.01 5.09
C ILE A 56 10.94 7.05 6.26
N VAL A 57 11.79 7.42 7.21
CA VAL A 57 12.19 6.56 8.34
C VAL A 57 11.71 7.15 9.66
N GLY A 58 11.03 6.35 10.44
CA GLY A 58 10.47 6.71 11.74
C GLY A 58 9.06 7.28 11.65
N ARG A 59 8.18 6.82 12.56
CA ARG A 59 6.75 7.20 12.59
C ARG A 59 6.55 8.72 12.68
N ALA A 60 7.33 9.41 13.50
CA ALA A 60 7.22 10.87 13.63
C ALA A 60 7.51 11.59 12.30
N GLU A 61 8.51 11.11 11.54
CA GLU A 61 8.83 11.66 10.23
C GLU A 61 7.78 11.29 9.19
N ILE A 62 7.22 10.07 9.25
CA ILE A 62 6.09 9.65 8.39
C ILE A 62 4.92 10.62 8.60
N VAL A 63 4.53 10.87 9.85
CA VAL A 63 3.46 11.83 10.18
C VAL A 63 3.75 13.21 9.60
N ARG A 64 4.97 13.73 9.82
CA ARG A 64 5.37 15.05 9.30
C ARG A 64 5.29 15.13 7.78
N GLN A 65 5.83 14.13 7.08
CA GLN A 65 5.82 14.08 5.62
C GLN A 65 4.40 13.96 5.06
N PHE A 66 3.58 13.10 5.66
CA PHE A 66 2.21 12.86 5.21
C PHE A 66 1.34 14.10 5.44
N ARG A 67 1.49 14.74 6.59
CA ARG A 67 0.69 15.92 6.93
C ARG A 67 1.09 17.17 6.15
N ASP A 68 2.41 17.40 5.99
CA ASP A 68 2.93 18.73 5.62
C ASP A 68 3.52 18.76 4.19
N VAL A 69 3.86 17.61 3.59
CA VAL A 69 4.65 17.57 2.35
C VAL A 69 3.95 16.80 1.22
N LEU A 70 3.40 15.62 1.52
CA LEU A 70 2.88 14.73 0.49
C LEU A 70 1.46 15.12 0.07
N THR A 71 1.19 15.00 -1.22
CA THR A 71 -0.18 15.04 -1.74
C THR A 71 -0.77 13.65 -1.69
N HIS A 72 -1.95 13.53 -1.11
CA HIS A 72 -2.67 12.27 -0.98
C HIS A 72 -3.76 12.11 -2.04
N PRO A 73 -4.08 10.87 -2.43
CA PRO A 73 -5.31 10.59 -3.16
C PRO A 73 -6.52 11.00 -2.31
N TYR A 74 -7.69 11.04 -2.92
CA TYR A 74 -8.92 11.31 -2.17
C TYR A 74 -9.30 10.18 -1.22
N GLN A 75 -8.95 8.94 -1.59
CA GLN A 75 -9.26 7.76 -0.79
C GLN A 75 -8.24 6.64 -1.05
N HIS A 76 -8.05 5.79 -0.04
CA HIS A 76 -7.28 4.56 -0.13
C HIS A 76 -8.23 3.35 -0.07
N MET A 77 -8.71 2.89 -1.22
CA MET A 77 -9.51 1.66 -1.29
C MET A 77 -8.59 0.44 -1.35
N LEU A 78 -8.33 -0.16 -0.18
CA LEU A 78 -7.48 -1.35 -0.07
C LEU A 78 -8.33 -2.61 -0.17
N VAL A 79 -7.95 -3.51 -1.09
CA VAL A 79 -8.68 -4.75 -1.36
C VAL A 79 -7.72 -5.92 -1.61
N ASN A 80 -8.26 -7.13 -1.67
CA ASN A 80 -7.52 -8.35 -2.07
C ASN A 80 -6.27 -8.59 -1.23
N HIS A 81 -6.42 -8.62 0.10
CA HIS A 81 -5.31 -8.89 1.01
C HIS A 81 -4.84 -10.34 0.93
N VAL A 82 -3.55 -10.53 0.76
CA VAL A 82 -2.87 -11.83 0.86
C VAL A 82 -1.82 -11.71 1.96
N ILE A 83 -1.87 -12.60 2.94
CA ILE A 83 -0.97 -12.61 4.09
C ILE A 83 -0.05 -13.82 3.99
N GLU A 84 1.25 -13.58 3.99
CA GLU A 84 2.30 -14.60 3.92
C GLU A 84 3.08 -14.59 5.23
N ASP A 85 3.17 -15.75 5.89
CA ASP A 85 3.90 -15.88 7.16
C ASP A 85 5.42 -15.86 6.89
N VAL A 86 6.16 -15.00 7.60
CA VAL A 86 7.61 -14.99 7.66
C VAL A 86 8.08 -15.71 8.93
N SER A 87 7.46 -15.38 10.06
CA SER A 87 7.70 -16.01 11.36
C SER A 87 6.40 -16.02 12.19
N ALA A 88 6.50 -16.41 13.47
CA ALA A 88 5.37 -16.32 14.41
C ALA A 88 4.91 -14.87 14.65
N ASP A 89 5.85 -13.92 14.55
CA ASP A 89 5.66 -12.52 14.91
C ASP A 89 5.86 -11.55 13.74
N GLU A 90 5.99 -12.07 12.52
CA GLU A 90 6.18 -11.26 11.31
C GLU A 90 5.45 -11.88 10.12
N VAL A 91 4.75 -11.04 9.38
CA VAL A 91 4.08 -11.39 8.13
C VAL A 91 4.35 -10.34 7.05
N VAL A 92 4.23 -10.75 5.79
CA VAL A 92 4.13 -9.83 4.66
C VAL A 92 2.68 -9.83 4.17
N VAL A 93 2.10 -8.64 4.06
CA VAL A 93 0.76 -8.45 3.51
C VAL A 93 0.87 -7.76 2.16
N ARG A 94 0.31 -8.39 1.14
CA ARG A 94 0.12 -7.74 -0.17
C ARG A 94 -1.32 -7.32 -0.32
N SER A 95 -1.54 -6.04 -0.63
CA SER A 95 -2.87 -5.48 -0.84
C SER A 95 -2.93 -4.76 -2.16
N LYS A 96 -3.99 -4.94 -2.93
CA LYS A 96 -4.27 -4.04 -4.05
C LYS A 96 -4.92 -2.77 -3.52
N ALA A 97 -4.59 -1.64 -4.14
CA ALA A 97 -5.21 -0.38 -3.80
C ALA A 97 -5.66 0.37 -5.05
N LEU A 98 -6.86 0.90 -4.99
CA LEU A 98 -7.39 1.86 -5.96
C LEU A 98 -7.40 3.23 -5.29
N LEU A 99 -6.75 4.19 -5.91
CA LEU A 99 -6.50 5.51 -5.35
C LEU A 99 -7.09 6.57 -6.30
N PRO A 100 -8.33 7.04 -6.08
CA PRO A 100 -8.86 8.20 -6.80
C PRO A 100 -7.96 9.42 -6.57
N LEU A 101 -7.45 10.00 -7.65
CA LEU A 101 -6.52 11.12 -7.63
C LEU A 101 -7.24 12.43 -7.97
N PRO A 102 -6.69 13.59 -7.55
CA PRO A 102 -7.09 14.89 -8.07
C PRO A 102 -7.03 14.89 -9.60
N GLY A 103 -8.08 15.43 -10.24
CA GLY A 103 -8.18 15.44 -11.72
C GLY A 103 -8.95 14.25 -12.30
N GLY A 104 -9.47 13.33 -11.45
CA GLY A 104 -10.40 12.27 -11.87
C GLY A 104 -9.74 10.99 -12.38
N SER A 105 -8.41 10.89 -12.39
CA SER A 105 -7.72 9.63 -12.66
C SER A 105 -7.72 8.71 -11.44
N VAL A 106 -7.49 7.42 -11.67
CA VAL A 106 -7.33 6.42 -10.62
C VAL A 106 -5.96 5.77 -10.77
N ALA A 107 -5.16 5.80 -9.71
CA ALA A 107 -3.96 4.99 -9.65
C ALA A 107 -4.31 3.61 -9.10
N ASP A 108 -3.77 2.56 -9.71
CA ASP A 108 -3.75 1.23 -9.14
C ASP A 108 -2.32 0.89 -8.69
N ILE A 109 -2.23 0.39 -7.48
CA ILE A 109 -0.94 0.00 -6.90
C ILE A 109 -1.10 -1.28 -6.09
N VAL A 110 0.03 -1.93 -5.80
CA VAL A 110 0.09 -2.98 -4.80
C VAL A 110 0.97 -2.51 -3.65
N TYR A 111 0.41 -2.51 -2.46
CA TYR A 111 1.18 -2.36 -1.23
C TYR A 111 1.83 -3.68 -0.85
N HIS A 112 3.05 -3.59 -0.36
CA HIS A 112 3.78 -4.65 0.30
C HIS A 112 4.11 -4.15 1.71
N ASP A 113 3.40 -4.68 2.68
CA ASP A 113 3.53 -4.29 4.07
C ASP A 113 4.19 -5.42 4.87
N THR A 114 5.30 -5.13 5.55
CA THR A 114 5.81 -5.99 6.61
C THR A 114 5.09 -5.60 7.90
N VAL A 115 4.39 -6.55 8.47
CA VAL A 115 3.59 -6.36 9.69
C VAL A 115 4.17 -7.24 10.78
N VAL A 116 4.47 -6.63 11.92
CA VAL A 116 5.13 -7.29 13.04
C VAL A 116 4.27 -7.23 14.30
N ARG A 117 4.43 -8.24 15.15
CA ARG A 117 3.79 -8.28 16.46
C ARG A 117 4.54 -7.37 17.43
N THR A 118 3.82 -6.51 18.12
CA THR A 118 4.32 -5.67 19.21
C THR A 118 3.55 -5.96 20.50
N PRO A 119 3.96 -5.42 21.66
CA PRO A 119 3.19 -5.53 22.88
C PRO A 119 1.76 -4.96 22.76
N ASP A 120 1.57 -3.97 21.88
CA ASP A 120 0.29 -3.29 21.65
C ASP A 120 -0.49 -3.85 20.45
N GLY A 121 -0.12 -5.04 19.96
CA GLY A 121 -0.74 -5.72 18.82
C GLY A 121 0.09 -5.62 17.53
N TRP A 122 -0.51 -5.94 16.39
CA TRP A 122 0.17 -5.93 15.10
C TRP A 122 0.37 -4.51 14.57
N ARG A 123 1.56 -4.23 14.01
CA ARG A 123 1.92 -2.92 13.44
C ARG A 123 2.70 -3.10 12.14
N ILE A 124 2.58 -2.15 11.24
CA ILE A 124 3.38 -2.06 10.01
C ILE A 124 4.77 -1.53 10.37
N SER A 125 5.79 -2.35 10.19
CA SER A 125 7.20 -1.93 10.33
C SER A 125 7.77 -1.42 9.01
N ARG A 126 7.25 -1.89 7.88
CA ARG A 126 7.65 -1.41 6.56
C ARG A 126 6.45 -1.37 5.63
N LYS A 127 6.27 -0.28 4.92
CA LYS A 127 5.29 -0.14 3.85
C LYS A 127 5.99 0.26 2.56
N SER A 128 5.77 -0.50 1.50
CA SER A 128 6.28 -0.18 0.17
C SER A 128 5.21 -0.36 -0.90
N THR A 129 5.44 0.25 -2.05
CA THR A 129 4.56 0.14 -3.20
C THR A 129 5.25 -0.56 -4.35
N LYS A 130 4.48 -1.35 -5.08
CA LYS A 130 4.87 -1.82 -6.39
C LYS A 130 3.81 -1.35 -7.38
N ARG A 131 4.21 -0.50 -8.31
CA ARG A 131 3.38 -0.16 -9.45
C ARG A 131 3.49 -1.30 -10.46
N TYR A 132 2.36 -1.79 -10.89
CA TYR A 132 2.33 -2.58 -12.11
C TYR A 132 2.17 -1.60 -13.26
N ASN A 133 3.25 -1.33 -13.96
CA ASN A 133 3.11 -0.78 -15.30
C ASN A 133 2.48 -1.89 -16.12
N PHE A 134 1.17 -1.79 -16.32
CA PHE A 134 0.52 -2.63 -17.31
C PHE A 134 1.11 -2.24 -18.67
N ASP A 135 2.02 -3.06 -19.14
CA ASP A 135 2.20 -3.22 -20.58
C ASP A 135 1.14 -4.25 -21.03
N PRO A 136 0.00 -3.81 -21.56
CA PRO A 136 -1.06 -4.71 -21.97
C PRO A 136 -0.57 -5.86 -22.87
N PRO A 137 0.37 -5.62 -23.81
CA PRO A 137 0.94 -6.68 -24.64
C PRO A 137 1.73 -7.74 -23.87
N ALA A 138 2.33 -7.41 -22.73
CA ALA A 138 3.13 -8.34 -21.95
C ALA A 138 2.27 -9.25 -21.06
N VAL A 139 1.09 -8.79 -20.65
CA VAL A 139 0.20 -9.52 -19.71
C VAL A 139 -0.97 -10.18 -20.46
N TRP A 140 -1.47 -9.53 -21.48
CA TRP A 140 -2.60 -9.99 -22.29
C TRP A 140 -2.13 -10.27 -23.70
N GLY A 141 -2.52 -11.38 -24.29
CA GLY A 141 -2.21 -11.63 -25.70
C GLY A 141 -2.62 -10.45 -26.57
N ALA A 142 -1.93 -10.24 -27.69
CA ALA A 142 -2.11 -9.09 -28.57
C ALA A 142 -3.58 -8.83 -28.99
N GLU A 143 -4.40 -9.87 -29.01
CA GLU A 143 -5.83 -9.78 -29.31
C GLU A 143 -6.62 -9.12 -28.18
N GLN A 144 -6.38 -9.52 -26.94
CA GLN A 144 -7.01 -8.90 -25.76
C GLN A 144 -6.58 -7.45 -25.57
N ALA A 145 -5.33 -7.14 -25.86
CA ALA A 145 -4.84 -5.78 -25.84
C ALA A 145 -5.57 -4.89 -26.86
N ARG A 146 -5.84 -5.40 -28.08
CA ARG A 146 -6.64 -4.69 -29.10
C ARG A 146 -8.09 -4.48 -28.68
N ILE A 147 -8.73 -5.52 -28.10
CA ILE A 147 -10.11 -5.42 -27.61
C ILE A 147 -10.21 -4.37 -26.52
N TRP A 148 -9.24 -4.31 -25.60
CA TRP A 148 -9.21 -3.33 -24.54
C TRP A 148 -9.00 -1.91 -25.07
N ALA A 149 -8.03 -1.72 -25.97
CA ALA A 149 -7.77 -0.42 -26.60
C ALA A 149 -8.99 0.11 -27.37
N SER A 150 -9.73 -0.79 -28.06
CA SER A 150 -10.94 -0.41 -28.79
C SER A 150 -12.11 -0.01 -27.86
N ARG A 151 -12.16 -0.54 -26.63
CA ARG A 151 -13.17 -0.18 -25.63
C ARG A 151 -12.82 1.11 -24.90
N GLY A 152 -11.55 1.40 -24.69
CA GLY A 152 -11.10 2.66 -24.09
C GLY A 152 -11.49 3.89 -24.92
N ALA A 153 -11.57 3.73 -26.24
CA ALA A 153 -12.04 4.80 -27.13
C ALA A 153 -13.57 5.07 -27.04
N GLN A 154 -14.32 4.24 -26.32
CA GLN A 154 -15.77 4.43 -26.12
C GLN A 154 -16.11 5.16 -24.82
N PHE A 155 -15.11 5.45 -23.96
CA PHE A 155 -15.29 6.10 -22.68
C PHE A 155 -14.65 7.51 -22.63
N THR A 156 -14.17 8.02 -23.75
CA THR A 156 -13.77 9.41 -23.96
C THR A 156 -14.83 10.17 -24.74
#